data_06f772ed145021092e7b24527c7e1ebc
#
_entry.id   06f772ed145021092e7b24527c7e1ebc
#
_cell.length_a   1.000
_cell.length_b   1.000
_cell.length_c   1.000
_cell.angle_alpha   90.00
_cell.angle_beta   90.00
_cell.angle_gamma   90.00
#
_symmetry.space_group_name_H-M   'P 1'
#
loop_
_entity.id
_entity.type
_entity.pdbx_description
1 polymer ?
#
loop_
_entity_poly.entity_id
_entity_poly.type
_entity_poly.pdbx_seq_one_letter_code
_entity_poly.pdbx_strand_id
1 'polypeptide(L)'
;LAVSGQLNQKMFGPSVPVMEDAVGQIIVGIEFLDGERKPTKVIPMQGEDFRRSVYIQVRRSRPLAVLETFDLATISPNCTQRNFSNVAPQALLVMNSQFIIKYSRQFADRVVRESGDQLAAQLDRAWELAYGIRPTPENSQLLQAFVQDQQREFQQQDSKLDAATARQRALASACQVIMSANAFIYID
;
A
#
# COMPACT_ATOMS: atom_id res chain seq x y z
N LEU A 1 -5.23 1.67 0.60
CA LEU A 1 -6.38 1.66 -0.32
C LEU A 1 -7.08 3.02 -0.40
N ALA A 2 -7.41 3.67 0.72
CA ALA A 2 -8.15 4.94 0.73
C ALA A 2 -7.39 6.06 0.00
N VAL A 3 -6.14 6.31 0.35
CA VAL A 3 -5.33 7.38 -0.28
C VAL A 3 -5.06 7.14 -1.76
N SER A 4 -4.90 5.88 -2.18
CA SER A 4 -4.74 5.52 -3.60
C SER A 4 -6.05 5.61 -4.40
N GLY A 5 -7.19 5.85 -3.75
CA GLY A 5 -8.51 5.91 -4.40
C GLY A 5 -9.06 4.55 -4.82
N GLN A 6 -8.49 3.45 -4.33
CA GLN A 6 -8.88 2.10 -4.71
C GLN A 6 -9.84 1.44 -3.70
N LEU A 7 -10.14 2.11 -2.59
CA LEU A 7 -10.97 1.53 -1.55
C LEU A 7 -12.38 1.23 -2.06
N ASN A 8 -12.77 -0.03 -2.05
CA ASN A 8 -14.14 -0.46 -2.27
C ASN A 8 -14.94 -0.29 -0.97
N GLN A 9 -15.90 0.61 -0.99
CA GLN A 9 -16.74 0.93 0.17
C GLN A 9 -17.93 -0.02 0.37
N LYS A 10 -18.04 -1.07 -0.46
CA LYS A 10 -19.13 -2.07 -0.35
C LYS A 10 -19.18 -2.63 1.07
N MET A 11 -20.34 -2.49 1.68
CA MET A 11 -20.64 -3.01 3.02
C MET A 11 -21.38 -4.34 2.92
N PHE A 12 -21.25 -5.17 3.95
CA PHE A 12 -21.90 -6.48 4.08
C PHE A 12 -21.52 -7.49 3.00
N GLY A 13 -22.19 -8.63 2.97
CA GLY A 13 -21.92 -9.73 2.03
C GLY A 13 -20.85 -10.72 2.54
N PRO A 14 -20.41 -11.65 1.69
CA PRO A 14 -19.45 -12.68 2.07
C PRO A 14 -18.08 -12.09 2.40
N SER A 15 -17.30 -12.81 3.20
CA SER A 15 -15.93 -12.44 3.52
C SER A 15 -15.02 -12.56 2.29
N VAL A 16 -14.02 -11.68 2.22
CA VAL A 16 -13.00 -11.68 1.17
C VAL A 16 -12.01 -12.82 1.43
N PRO A 17 -11.84 -13.78 0.51
CA PRO A 17 -10.99 -14.94 0.74
C PRO A 17 -9.49 -14.58 0.74
N VAL A 18 -8.70 -15.44 1.39
CA VAL A 18 -7.24 -15.38 1.39
C VAL A 18 -6.67 -16.65 0.76
N MET A 19 -5.51 -16.51 0.10
CA MET A 19 -4.79 -17.59 -0.53
C MET A 19 -3.30 -17.52 -0.22
N GLU A 20 -2.59 -18.59 -0.47
CA GLU A 20 -1.13 -18.64 -0.43
C GLU A 20 -0.56 -18.27 -1.81
N ASP A 21 0.43 -17.38 -1.85
CA ASP A 21 1.13 -17.06 -3.08
C ASP A 21 2.28 -18.05 -3.38
N ALA A 22 3.00 -17.84 -4.46
CA ALA A 22 4.08 -18.72 -4.91
C ALA A 22 5.28 -18.80 -3.94
N VAL A 23 5.40 -17.90 -2.99
CA VAL A 23 6.47 -17.87 -1.98
C VAL A 23 5.98 -18.23 -0.58
N GLY A 24 4.73 -18.68 -0.46
CA GLY A 24 4.14 -19.12 0.81
C GLY A 24 3.55 -17.99 1.66
N GLN A 25 3.43 -16.77 1.14
CA GLN A 25 2.78 -15.66 1.84
C GLN A 25 1.27 -15.73 1.70
N ILE A 26 0.56 -15.44 2.80
CA ILE A 26 -0.90 -15.33 2.75
C ILE A 26 -1.28 -13.94 2.27
N ILE A 27 -1.96 -13.91 1.14
CA ILE A 27 -2.44 -12.70 0.46
C ILE A 27 -3.96 -12.76 0.25
N VAL A 28 -4.56 -11.64 -0.08
CA VAL A 28 -5.97 -11.58 -0.51
C VAL A 28 -6.09 -12.19 -1.90
N GLY A 29 -6.97 -13.18 -2.06
CA GLY A 29 -7.17 -13.85 -3.34
C GLY A 29 -8.06 -15.07 -3.24
N ILE A 30 -8.51 -15.55 -4.41
CA ILE A 30 -9.25 -16.81 -4.54
C ILE A 30 -8.29 -17.85 -5.08
N GLU A 31 -8.08 -18.90 -4.30
CA GLU A 31 -7.24 -20.02 -4.67
C GLU A 31 -7.99 -20.92 -5.66
N PHE A 32 -7.39 -21.13 -6.84
CA PHE A 32 -7.85 -22.14 -7.77
C PHE A 32 -6.82 -23.26 -7.78
N LEU A 33 -7.23 -24.41 -7.25
CA LEU A 33 -6.36 -25.57 -7.11
C LEU A 33 -6.62 -26.57 -8.24
N ASP A 34 -5.56 -27.19 -8.75
CA ASP A 34 -5.66 -28.35 -9.62
C ASP A 34 -6.01 -29.64 -8.85
N GLY A 35 -6.03 -30.77 -9.54
CA GLY A 35 -6.29 -32.09 -8.93
C GLY A 35 -5.26 -32.50 -7.88
N GLU A 36 -4.05 -31.93 -7.89
CA GLU A 36 -2.98 -32.14 -6.91
C GLU A 36 -2.99 -31.08 -5.81
N ARG A 37 -3.99 -30.18 -5.80
CA ARG A 37 -4.12 -29.02 -4.89
C ARG A 37 -2.99 -28.00 -5.01
N LYS A 38 -2.37 -27.90 -6.18
CA LYS A 38 -1.40 -26.84 -6.48
C LYS A 38 -2.11 -25.61 -7.04
N PRO A 39 -1.71 -24.39 -6.65
CA PRO A 39 -2.27 -23.16 -7.24
C PRO A 39 -1.97 -23.11 -8.74
N THR A 40 -3.00 -23.05 -9.57
CA THR A 40 -2.84 -23.04 -11.04
C THR A 40 -3.07 -21.67 -11.64
N LYS A 41 -3.91 -20.86 -11.04
CA LYS A 41 -4.18 -19.49 -11.51
C LYS A 41 -4.77 -18.60 -10.42
N VAL A 42 -4.58 -17.29 -10.61
CA VAL A 42 -5.24 -16.25 -9.81
C VAL A 42 -6.60 -15.94 -10.43
N ILE A 43 -7.65 -15.99 -9.64
CA ILE A 43 -9.02 -15.64 -10.07
C ILE A 43 -9.25 -14.15 -9.79
N PRO A 44 -9.66 -13.35 -10.81
CA PRO A 44 -10.00 -11.94 -10.59
C PRO A 44 -11.19 -11.78 -9.63
N MET A 45 -11.05 -10.90 -8.64
CA MET A 45 -12.04 -10.69 -7.59
C MET A 45 -13.01 -9.53 -7.87
N GLN A 46 -12.90 -8.89 -9.04
CA GLN A 46 -13.81 -7.81 -9.48
C GLN A 46 -13.92 -6.66 -8.47
N GLY A 47 -12.82 -6.33 -7.79
CA GLY A 47 -12.76 -5.25 -6.81
C GLY A 47 -13.14 -5.65 -5.37
N GLU A 48 -13.48 -6.90 -5.10
CA GLU A 48 -13.70 -7.37 -3.72
C GLU A 48 -12.39 -7.41 -2.90
N ASP A 49 -11.25 -7.56 -3.56
CA ASP A 49 -9.89 -7.47 -2.98
C ASP A 49 -9.52 -6.06 -2.47
N PHE A 50 -10.30 -5.05 -2.84
CA PHE A 50 -10.10 -3.66 -2.39
C PHE A 50 -11.01 -3.26 -1.23
N ARG A 51 -11.74 -4.19 -0.64
CA ARG A 51 -12.62 -3.92 0.51
C ARG A 51 -11.81 -3.65 1.77
N ARG A 52 -12.46 -3.03 2.76
CA ARG A 52 -11.86 -2.79 4.08
C ARG A 52 -11.42 -4.10 4.73
N SER A 53 -10.33 -4.05 5.48
CA SER A 53 -9.75 -5.23 6.16
C SER A 53 -10.72 -6.00 7.06
N VAL A 54 -11.74 -5.34 7.60
CA VAL A 54 -12.80 -5.98 8.41
C VAL A 54 -13.60 -7.05 7.65
N TYR A 55 -13.59 -7.00 6.32
CA TYR A 55 -14.25 -8.00 5.48
C TYR A 55 -13.35 -9.15 5.06
N ILE A 56 -12.06 -9.12 5.38
CA ILE A 56 -11.14 -10.19 5.01
C ILE A 56 -11.39 -11.41 5.89
N GLN A 57 -11.44 -12.58 5.25
CA GLN A 57 -11.58 -13.85 5.93
C GLN A 57 -10.41 -14.10 6.88
N VAL A 58 -10.70 -14.36 8.14
CA VAL A 58 -9.70 -14.75 9.12
C VAL A 58 -9.64 -16.27 9.19
N ARG A 59 -8.48 -16.83 8.82
CA ARG A 59 -8.17 -18.27 8.96
C ARG A 59 -7.11 -18.44 10.04
N ARG A 60 -7.38 -19.27 11.06
CA ARG A 60 -6.43 -19.51 12.18
C ARG A 60 -5.07 -20.02 11.73
N SER A 61 -5.06 -20.92 10.73
CA SER A 61 -3.84 -21.52 10.19
C SER A 61 -3.16 -20.69 9.10
N ARG A 62 -3.79 -19.63 8.62
CA ARG A 62 -3.31 -18.82 7.49
C ARG A 62 -3.73 -17.34 7.69
N PRO A 63 -3.18 -16.66 8.71
CA PRO A 63 -3.46 -15.24 8.93
C PRO A 63 -2.88 -14.42 7.78
N LEU A 64 -3.56 -13.33 7.39
CA LEU A 64 -3.06 -12.43 6.36
C LEU A 64 -1.81 -11.71 6.88
N ALA A 65 -0.67 -11.91 6.21
CA ALA A 65 0.65 -11.46 6.66
C ALA A 65 0.69 -9.95 7.01
N VAL A 66 0.06 -9.10 6.21
CA VAL A 66 0.00 -7.66 6.48
C VAL A 66 -0.79 -7.34 7.76
N LEU A 67 -1.89 -8.02 8.02
CA LEU A 67 -2.68 -7.79 9.23
C LEU A 67 -2.00 -8.35 10.47
N GLU A 68 -1.32 -9.49 10.35
CA GLU A 68 -0.54 -10.09 11.43
C GLU A 68 0.61 -9.17 11.86
N THR A 69 1.32 -8.57 10.90
CA THR A 69 2.39 -7.60 11.18
C THR A 69 1.87 -6.34 11.87
N PHE A 70 0.59 -5.97 11.64
CA PHE A 70 -0.09 -4.84 12.31
C PHE A 70 -1.02 -5.29 13.45
N ASP A 71 -0.60 -6.28 14.22
CA ASP A 71 -1.25 -6.73 15.46
C ASP A 71 -2.73 -7.14 15.26
N LEU A 72 -2.99 -7.99 14.26
CA LEU A 72 -4.29 -8.64 14.13
C LEU A 72 -4.65 -9.32 15.45
N ALA A 73 -5.83 -9.01 15.99
CA ALA A 73 -6.30 -9.61 17.21
C ALA A 73 -6.32 -11.15 17.11
N THR A 74 -5.71 -11.84 18.09
CA THR A 74 -5.73 -13.29 18.17
C THR A 74 -7.14 -13.78 18.51
N ILE A 75 -7.58 -14.85 17.84
CA ILE A 75 -8.93 -15.40 18.04
C ILE A 75 -8.94 -16.47 19.14
N SER A 76 -7.78 -17.02 19.50
CA SER A 76 -7.67 -18.08 20.51
C SER A 76 -6.36 -17.96 21.29
N PRO A 77 -6.40 -17.75 22.60
CA PRO A 77 -7.58 -17.36 23.40
C PRO A 77 -8.16 -16.01 23.02
N ASN A 78 -9.39 -15.71 23.39
CA ASN A 78 -10.01 -14.42 23.10
C ASN A 78 -9.11 -13.26 23.56
N CYS A 79 -8.82 -12.35 22.64
CA CYS A 79 -7.99 -11.19 22.92
C CYS A 79 -8.81 -10.17 23.72
N THR A 80 -8.51 -10.04 25.01
CA THR A 80 -9.10 -9.02 25.89
C THR A 80 -8.36 -7.69 25.82
N GLN A 81 -7.08 -7.73 25.36
CA GLN A 81 -6.25 -6.55 25.21
C GLN A 81 -5.33 -6.74 23.99
N ARG A 82 -5.28 -5.74 23.11
CA ARG A 82 -4.35 -5.75 21.97
C ARG A 82 -2.91 -5.58 22.46
N ASN A 83 -2.01 -6.41 21.96
CA ASN A 83 -0.59 -6.18 22.13
C ASN A 83 -0.15 -5.09 21.14
N PHE A 84 0.70 -4.19 21.59
CA PHE A 84 1.40 -3.24 20.72
C PHE A 84 2.76 -3.86 20.40
N SER A 85 2.97 -4.21 19.15
CA SER A 85 4.22 -4.83 18.75
C SER A 85 5.27 -3.82 18.30
N ASN A 86 6.48 -4.33 18.14
CA ASN A 86 7.66 -3.56 17.80
C ASN A 86 7.58 -3.04 16.35
N VAL A 87 7.94 -1.81 16.16
CA VAL A 87 7.87 -1.02 14.93
C VAL A 87 8.73 -1.58 13.77
N ALA A 88 9.81 -2.32 14.03
CA ALA A 88 10.76 -2.74 13.01
C ALA A 88 10.17 -3.66 11.93
N PRO A 89 9.41 -4.74 12.22
CA PRO A 89 8.79 -5.56 11.18
C PRO A 89 7.76 -4.79 10.34
N GLN A 90 7.04 -3.85 10.97
CA GLN A 90 6.07 -3.00 10.30
C GLN A 90 6.74 -2.06 9.29
N ALA A 91 7.82 -1.40 9.69
CA ALA A 91 8.61 -0.54 8.81
C ALA A 91 9.19 -1.32 7.62
N LEU A 92 9.77 -2.50 7.85
CA LEU A 92 10.29 -3.37 6.79
C LEU A 92 9.21 -3.80 5.81
N LEU A 93 8.02 -4.16 6.32
CA LEU A 93 6.89 -4.53 5.47
C LEU A 93 6.45 -3.37 4.60
N VAL A 94 6.31 -2.17 5.17
CA VAL A 94 5.88 -0.98 4.41
C VAL A 94 6.91 -0.59 3.36
N MET A 95 8.20 -0.72 3.64
CA MET A 95 9.27 -0.41 2.68
C MET A 95 9.36 -1.41 1.52
N ASN A 96 9.15 -2.71 1.78
CA ASN A 96 9.47 -3.78 0.83
C ASN A 96 8.24 -4.49 0.25
N SER A 97 7.05 -4.25 0.78
CA SER A 97 5.84 -4.95 0.34
C SER A 97 5.43 -4.55 -1.08
N GLN A 98 5.24 -5.54 -1.94
CA GLN A 98 4.66 -5.34 -3.28
C GLN A 98 3.28 -4.68 -3.22
N PHE A 99 2.53 -4.91 -2.14
CA PHE A 99 1.27 -4.24 -1.88
C PHE A 99 1.47 -2.72 -1.77
N ILE A 100 2.40 -2.26 -0.93
CA ILE A 100 2.68 -0.82 -0.76
C ILE A 100 3.22 -0.22 -2.05
N ILE A 101 4.16 -0.87 -2.72
CA ILE A 101 4.72 -0.41 -4.00
C ILE A 101 3.63 -0.25 -5.06
N LYS A 102 2.71 -1.21 -5.16
CA LYS A 102 1.57 -1.14 -6.08
C LYS A 102 0.68 0.06 -5.78
N TYR A 103 0.31 0.25 -4.50
CA TYR A 103 -0.61 1.32 -4.12
C TYR A 103 0.03 2.70 -4.07
N SER A 104 1.34 2.81 -3.90
CA SER A 104 2.05 4.08 -4.06
C SER A 104 2.03 4.58 -5.51
N ARG A 105 2.14 3.67 -6.49
CA ARG A 105 1.99 4.02 -7.90
C ARG A 105 0.57 4.52 -8.22
N GLN A 106 -0.44 3.81 -7.75
CA GLN A 106 -1.83 4.23 -7.93
C GLN A 106 -2.16 5.54 -7.20
N PHE A 107 -1.51 5.78 -6.07
CA PHE A 107 -1.61 7.05 -5.35
C PHE A 107 -0.97 8.19 -6.16
N ALA A 108 0.20 7.98 -6.74
CA ALA A 108 0.83 8.94 -7.66
C ALA A 108 -0.07 9.23 -8.87
N ASP A 109 -0.66 8.21 -9.50
CA ASP A 109 -1.61 8.38 -10.60
C ASP A 109 -2.84 9.21 -10.19
N ARG A 110 -3.34 9.00 -8.98
CA ARG A 110 -4.44 9.78 -8.42
C ARG A 110 -4.07 11.25 -8.25
N VAL A 111 -2.94 11.56 -7.64
CA VAL A 111 -2.57 12.97 -7.40
C VAL A 111 -2.27 13.72 -8.70
N VAL A 112 -1.71 13.05 -9.71
CA VAL A 112 -1.56 13.62 -11.05
C VAL A 112 -2.92 13.99 -11.64
N ARG A 113 -3.90 13.09 -11.57
CA ARG A 113 -5.26 13.38 -12.08
C ARG A 113 -5.96 14.50 -11.32
N GLU A 114 -5.74 14.62 -10.00
CA GLU A 114 -6.42 15.61 -9.17
C GLU A 114 -5.74 16.99 -9.20
N SER A 115 -4.43 17.08 -9.46
CA SER A 115 -3.63 18.30 -9.31
C SER A 115 -2.95 18.77 -10.61
N GLY A 116 -3.10 18.02 -11.73
CA GLY A 116 -2.45 18.35 -12.99
C GLY A 116 -0.92 18.16 -12.94
N ASP A 117 -0.19 18.93 -13.77
CA ASP A 117 1.23 18.67 -14.05
C ASP A 117 2.23 19.33 -13.09
N GLN A 118 1.77 20.20 -12.18
CA GLN A 118 2.66 20.91 -11.26
C GLN A 118 3.08 20.01 -10.10
N LEU A 119 4.39 19.73 -10.00
CA LEU A 119 4.95 18.84 -8.98
C LEU A 119 4.61 19.29 -7.55
N ALA A 120 4.72 20.59 -7.27
CA ALA A 120 4.38 21.13 -5.95
C ALA A 120 2.92 20.83 -5.57
N ALA A 121 1.98 21.09 -6.48
CA ALA A 121 0.56 20.81 -6.25
C ALA A 121 0.28 19.30 -6.08
N GLN A 122 0.97 18.45 -6.83
CA GLN A 122 0.87 16.98 -6.69
C GLN A 122 1.33 16.53 -5.30
N LEU A 123 2.46 17.02 -4.82
CA LEU A 123 3.01 16.66 -3.52
C LEU A 123 2.19 17.21 -2.36
N ASP A 124 1.72 18.44 -2.46
CA ASP A 124 0.83 19.03 -1.47
C ASP A 124 -0.49 18.23 -1.38
N ARG A 125 -1.03 17.84 -2.53
CA ARG A 125 -2.24 17.00 -2.59
C ARG A 125 -2.00 15.61 -2.01
N ALA A 126 -0.85 14.99 -2.28
CA ALA A 126 -0.49 13.71 -1.68
C ALA A 126 -0.43 13.81 -0.16
N TRP A 127 0.18 14.87 0.35
CA TRP A 127 0.27 15.14 1.78
C TRP A 127 -1.11 15.33 2.43
N GLU A 128 -1.97 16.18 1.83
CA GLU A 128 -3.34 16.40 2.29
C GLU A 128 -4.17 15.10 2.34
N LEU A 129 -4.07 14.28 1.30
CA LEU A 129 -4.78 12.99 1.26
C LEU A 129 -4.29 12.00 2.31
N ALA A 130 -2.99 12.06 2.65
CA ALA A 130 -2.39 11.15 3.61
C ALA A 130 -2.64 11.55 5.07
N TYR A 131 -2.51 12.85 5.36
CA TYR A 131 -2.48 13.34 6.74
C TYR A 131 -3.66 14.25 7.11
N GLY A 132 -4.50 14.63 6.14
CA GLY A 132 -5.65 15.50 6.36
C GLY A 132 -5.29 16.99 6.60
N ILE A 133 -4.02 17.36 6.53
CA ILE A 133 -3.50 18.71 6.74
C ILE A 133 -2.58 19.11 5.59
N ARG A 134 -2.35 20.42 5.41
CA ARG A 134 -1.38 20.90 4.43
C ARG A 134 0.06 20.69 4.91
N PRO A 135 1.00 20.42 3.99
CA PRO A 135 2.41 20.36 4.35
C PRO A 135 2.93 21.73 4.79
N THR A 136 3.93 21.73 5.65
CA THR A 136 4.71 22.95 5.90
C THR A 136 5.54 23.30 4.67
N PRO A 137 5.95 24.58 4.48
CA PRO A 137 6.84 24.95 3.38
C PRO A 137 8.14 24.11 3.34
N GLU A 138 8.66 23.76 4.50
CA GLU A 138 9.85 22.93 4.65
C GLU A 138 9.59 21.50 4.13
N ASN A 139 8.48 20.87 4.53
CA ASN A 139 8.11 19.54 4.06
C ASN A 139 7.84 19.52 2.54
N SER A 140 7.19 20.55 2.00
CA SER A 140 6.99 20.69 0.55
C SER A 140 8.32 20.79 -0.19
N GLN A 141 9.29 21.54 0.30
CA GLN A 141 10.62 21.67 -0.29
C GLN A 141 11.40 20.35 -0.24
N LEU A 142 11.39 19.65 0.90
CA LEU A 142 12.04 18.35 1.06
C LEU A 142 11.49 17.31 0.09
N LEU A 143 10.17 17.23 -0.06
CA LEU A 143 9.54 16.29 -1.00
C LEU A 143 9.85 16.63 -2.45
N GLN A 144 9.89 17.92 -2.82
CA GLN A 144 10.25 18.33 -4.17
C GLN A 144 11.71 17.97 -4.48
N ALA A 145 12.63 18.25 -3.57
CA ALA A 145 14.03 17.87 -3.71
C ALA A 145 14.19 16.35 -3.85
N PHE A 146 13.50 15.59 -3.00
CA PHE A 146 13.51 14.12 -3.05
C PHE A 146 13.05 13.60 -4.43
N VAL A 147 11.94 14.12 -4.98
CA VAL A 147 11.46 13.69 -6.31
C VAL A 147 12.44 14.02 -7.41
N GLN A 148 13.07 15.21 -7.35
CA GLN A 148 14.07 15.60 -8.35
C GLN A 148 15.32 14.71 -8.29
N ASP A 149 15.77 14.35 -7.10
CA ASP A 149 16.90 13.45 -6.90
C ASP A 149 16.58 12.04 -7.40
N GLN A 150 15.43 11.49 -7.02
CA GLN A 150 14.98 10.18 -7.47
C GLN A 150 14.80 10.12 -9.00
N GLN A 151 14.27 11.18 -9.60
CA GLN A 151 14.16 11.25 -11.07
C GLN A 151 15.53 11.17 -11.74
N ARG A 152 16.53 11.89 -11.21
CA ARG A 152 17.91 11.85 -11.73
C ARG A 152 18.52 10.45 -11.57
N GLU A 153 18.34 9.81 -10.42
CA GLU A 153 18.81 8.45 -10.18
C GLU A 153 18.20 7.43 -11.16
N PHE A 154 16.88 7.45 -11.36
CA PHE A 154 16.24 6.56 -12.33
C PHE A 154 16.75 6.74 -13.74
N GLN A 155 17.02 7.98 -14.18
CA GLN A 155 17.58 8.25 -15.49
C GLN A 155 19.06 7.82 -15.61
N GLN A 156 19.82 7.88 -14.52
CA GLN A 156 21.20 7.37 -14.49
C GLN A 156 21.27 5.85 -14.54
N GLN A 157 20.35 5.16 -13.84
CA GLN A 157 20.28 3.70 -13.82
C GLN A 157 19.80 3.11 -15.15
N ASP A 158 18.90 3.81 -15.84
CA ASP A 158 18.35 3.40 -17.13
C ASP A 158 18.35 4.60 -18.09
N SER A 159 19.40 4.70 -18.90
CA SER A 159 19.56 5.78 -19.88
C SER A 159 18.49 5.79 -21.00
N LYS A 160 17.71 4.72 -21.13
CA LYS A 160 16.59 4.63 -22.09
C LYS A 160 15.27 5.10 -21.50
N LEU A 161 15.23 5.35 -20.19
CA LEU A 161 14.03 5.80 -19.51
C LEU A 161 13.73 7.26 -19.88
N ASP A 162 12.56 7.50 -20.46
CA ASP A 162 12.13 8.86 -20.77
C ASP A 162 11.86 9.67 -19.48
N ALA A 163 11.97 11.00 -19.58
CA ALA A 163 11.86 11.91 -18.46
C ALA A 163 10.48 11.87 -17.77
N ALA A 164 9.41 11.62 -18.53
CA ALA A 164 8.05 11.54 -17.98
C ALA A 164 7.88 10.29 -17.14
N THR A 165 8.33 9.14 -17.62
CA THR A 165 8.30 7.88 -16.87
C THR A 165 9.21 7.94 -15.64
N ALA A 166 10.40 8.55 -15.73
CA ALA A 166 11.28 8.76 -14.59
C ALA A 166 10.62 9.62 -13.51
N ARG A 167 9.97 10.72 -13.91
CA ARG A 167 9.21 11.59 -13.02
C ARG A 167 8.05 10.86 -12.35
N GLN A 168 7.28 10.07 -13.11
CA GLN A 168 6.16 9.28 -12.57
C GLN A 168 6.64 8.27 -11.51
N ARG A 169 7.77 7.58 -11.77
CA ARG A 169 8.38 6.66 -10.80
C ARG A 169 8.86 7.40 -9.55
N ALA A 170 9.49 8.57 -9.71
CA ALA A 170 9.95 9.38 -8.59
C ALA A 170 8.79 9.89 -7.72
N LEU A 171 7.68 10.32 -8.33
CA LEU A 171 6.47 10.68 -7.61
C LEU A 171 5.87 9.48 -6.86
N ALA A 172 5.87 8.30 -7.46
CA ALA A 172 5.43 7.07 -6.77
C ALA A 172 6.33 6.74 -5.57
N SER A 173 7.64 6.97 -5.67
CA SER A 173 8.57 6.82 -4.54
C SER A 173 8.26 7.83 -3.41
N ALA A 174 7.93 9.08 -3.74
CA ALA A 174 7.50 10.07 -2.74
C ALA A 174 6.18 9.66 -2.07
N CYS A 175 5.21 9.16 -2.83
CA CYS A 175 3.98 8.60 -2.28
C CYS A 175 4.25 7.41 -1.35
N GLN A 176 5.23 6.56 -1.67
CA GLN A 176 5.65 5.46 -0.80
C GLN A 176 6.26 5.98 0.51
N VAL A 177 7.12 6.98 0.45
CA VAL A 177 7.69 7.63 1.66
C VAL A 177 6.60 8.19 2.55
N ILE A 178 5.63 8.92 1.99
CA ILE A 178 4.47 9.47 2.71
C ILE A 178 3.68 8.34 3.40
N MET A 179 3.39 7.24 2.69
CA MET A 179 2.66 6.09 3.23
C MET A 179 3.47 5.27 4.26
N SER A 180 4.79 5.42 4.27
CA SER A 180 5.69 4.71 5.18
C SER A 180 6.02 5.49 6.45
N ALA A 181 5.63 6.75 6.52
CA ALA A 181 5.91 7.61 7.67
C ALA A 181 5.04 7.22 8.88
N ASN A 182 5.59 7.39 10.09
CA ASN A 182 4.88 7.11 11.34
C ASN A 182 3.54 7.86 11.42
N ALA A 183 3.50 9.11 10.97
CA ALA A 183 2.28 9.92 10.95
C ALA A 183 1.17 9.37 10.06
N PHE A 184 1.48 8.46 9.12
CA PHE A 184 0.49 7.76 8.31
C PHE A 184 0.02 6.44 8.95
N ILE A 185 0.93 5.77 9.66
CA ILE A 185 0.70 4.42 10.21
C ILE A 185 0.03 4.50 11.57
N TYR A 186 0.42 5.46 12.40
CA TYR A 186 -0.06 5.61 13.77
C TYR A 186 -0.92 6.86 13.90
N ILE A 187 -2.04 6.71 14.58
CA ILE A 187 -2.94 7.82 14.95
C ILE A 187 -2.63 8.12 16.42
N ASP A 188 -2.11 9.32 16.66
CA ASP A 188 -1.89 9.84 18.03
C ASP A 188 -3.19 10.39 18.61
#